data_4027f9e2411356484fcd6110591c22ad
#
_entry.id   4027f9e2411356484fcd6110591c22ad
#
_cell.length_a   1.000
_cell.length_b   1.000
_cell.length_c   1.000
_cell.angle_alpha   90.00
_cell.angle_beta   90.00
_cell.angle_gamma   90.00
#
_symmetry.space_group_name_H-M   'P 1'
#
loop_
_entity.id
_entity.type
_entity.pdbx_description
1 polymer ?
#
loop_
_entity_poly.entity_id
_entity_poly.type
_entity_poly.pdbx_seq_one_letter_code
_entity_poly.pdbx_strand_id
1 'polypeptide(L)'
;MPSNWDSLDVSLRESVQENVEIYERVRPALKLVTRDVLLTLRRMLKDSEVTPLFVTGRTKTVESFREKISRIEDPLEPGGPPVLKFPDPFRTLNDMVGVRVITKLPAENALAANIIKRERQVFDCRGDREKDIGSIESGTYGYSSRHLILRTIQNEAVKEYQQVFNPDIPANGSYFFECQIRTVFAHAWSEIEHDIRFKAEDPRAWTPHFDRQFTATAAMLETVESAFADLHERYEEVRSYWDMDGEGAAQLTPNRIRDVWRTLLPHVDRKVDDDWGWAAELMAAHGLNQTVQLAGLLSAQRITEVRKALDHRYSPGPDRLLDDLLLWQYGTKHIDLTAEAPDAVPHPRRDSLLRRLKQIERYRQAKAT
;
A
#
# COMPACT_ATOMS: atom_id res chain seq x y z
N MET A 1 -13.51 28.63 -0.81
CA MET A 1 -14.55 29.42 -1.53
C MET A 1 -15.21 30.29 -0.51
N PRO A 2 -15.47 31.60 -0.77
CA PRO A 2 -16.28 32.38 0.11
C PRO A 2 -17.59 31.63 0.33
N SER A 3 -18.11 31.66 1.55
CA SER A 3 -19.36 30.99 1.85
C SER A 3 -20.44 31.59 0.95
N ASN A 4 -21.15 30.79 0.19
CA ASN A 4 -22.29 31.29 -0.61
C ASN A 4 -23.39 31.87 0.27
N TRP A 5 -23.21 31.84 1.58
CA TRP A 5 -24.15 32.35 2.57
C TRP A 5 -24.58 33.79 2.32
N ASP A 6 -23.62 34.69 2.06
CA ASP A 6 -23.93 36.10 1.84
C ASP A 6 -24.62 36.38 0.51
N SER A 7 -24.55 35.47 -0.44
CA SER A 7 -25.22 35.55 -1.75
C SER A 7 -26.62 34.93 -1.79
N LEU A 8 -27.06 34.22 -0.74
CA LEU A 8 -28.37 33.62 -0.65
C LEU A 8 -29.44 34.70 -0.39
N ASP A 9 -30.62 34.53 -0.98
CA ASP A 9 -31.78 35.32 -0.60
C ASP A 9 -32.33 34.91 0.80
N VAL A 10 -33.28 35.68 1.33
CA VAL A 10 -33.80 35.47 2.69
C VAL A 10 -34.43 34.08 2.85
N SER A 11 -35.21 33.64 1.87
CA SER A 11 -35.92 32.36 1.90
C SER A 11 -34.96 31.17 1.90
N LEU A 12 -33.90 31.23 1.06
CA LEU A 12 -32.88 30.19 1.01
C LEU A 12 -32.05 30.14 2.30
N ARG A 13 -31.76 31.32 2.92
CA ARG A 13 -31.09 31.39 4.21
C ARG A 13 -31.92 30.77 5.34
N GLU A 14 -33.21 31.04 5.38
CA GLU A 14 -34.13 30.44 6.36
C GLU A 14 -34.13 28.91 6.23
N SER A 15 -34.27 28.38 4.99
CA SER A 15 -34.21 26.93 4.75
C SER A 15 -32.90 26.30 5.17
N VAL A 16 -31.75 26.96 4.88
CA VAL A 16 -30.44 26.48 5.32
C VAL A 16 -30.33 26.48 6.84
N GLN A 17 -30.81 27.56 7.50
CA GLN A 17 -30.74 27.68 8.95
C GLN A 17 -31.57 26.60 9.65
N GLU A 18 -32.80 26.34 9.18
CA GLU A 18 -33.65 25.26 9.69
C GLU A 18 -32.94 23.88 9.60
N ASN A 19 -32.36 23.57 8.45
CA ASN A 19 -31.62 22.33 8.25
C ASN A 19 -30.38 22.23 9.19
N VAL A 20 -29.71 23.35 9.46
CA VAL A 20 -28.59 23.40 10.41
C VAL A 20 -29.06 23.10 11.83
N GLU A 21 -30.17 23.67 12.28
CA GLU A 21 -30.73 23.42 13.62
C GLU A 21 -31.13 21.94 13.80
N ILE A 22 -31.76 21.34 12.75
CA ILE A 22 -32.05 19.92 12.74
C ILE A 22 -30.74 19.12 12.85
N TYR A 23 -29.71 19.49 12.06
CA TYR A 23 -28.44 18.80 12.08
C TYR A 23 -27.73 18.85 13.43
N GLU A 24 -27.72 20.01 14.09
CA GLU A 24 -27.16 20.19 15.44
C GLU A 24 -27.83 19.25 16.46
N ARG A 25 -29.16 19.15 16.41
CA ARG A 25 -29.94 18.26 17.27
C ARG A 25 -29.61 16.78 17.04
N VAL A 26 -29.46 16.33 15.81
CA VAL A 26 -29.25 14.90 15.48
C VAL A 26 -27.78 14.50 15.44
N ARG A 27 -26.86 15.45 15.37
CA ARG A 27 -25.42 15.18 15.23
C ARG A 27 -24.83 14.31 16.36
N PRO A 28 -25.22 14.42 17.65
CA PRO A 28 -24.76 13.49 18.68
C PRO A 28 -25.09 12.02 18.33
N ALA A 29 -26.28 11.72 17.85
CA ALA A 29 -26.66 10.37 17.40
C ALA A 29 -25.87 9.93 16.16
N LEU A 30 -25.64 10.83 15.20
CA LEU A 30 -24.78 10.54 14.04
C LEU A 30 -23.33 10.21 14.43
N LYS A 31 -22.80 10.76 15.55
CA LYS A 31 -21.50 10.37 16.06
C LYS A 31 -21.48 8.92 16.54
N LEU A 32 -22.58 8.43 17.12
CA LEU A 32 -22.69 7.01 17.50
C LEU A 32 -22.75 6.13 16.25
N VAL A 33 -23.50 6.52 15.22
CA VAL A 33 -23.50 5.82 13.92
C VAL A 33 -22.09 5.78 13.33
N THR A 34 -21.36 6.90 13.34
CA THR A 34 -19.99 6.96 12.83
C THR A 34 -19.08 5.99 13.58
N ARG A 35 -19.19 5.94 14.90
CA ARG A 35 -18.40 5.04 15.74
C ARG A 35 -18.71 3.58 15.44
N ASP A 36 -19.97 3.22 15.33
CA ASP A 36 -20.40 1.85 15.07
C ASP A 36 -19.96 1.35 13.70
N VAL A 37 -20.18 2.14 12.65
CA VAL A 37 -19.73 1.85 11.29
C VAL A 37 -18.21 1.72 11.23
N LEU A 38 -17.46 2.59 11.91
CA LEU A 38 -16.00 2.54 11.99
C LEU A 38 -15.52 1.23 12.64
N LEU A 39 -16.10 0.84 13.76
CA LEU A 39 -15.73 -0.39 14.47
C LEU A 39 -16.05 -1.63 13.63
N THR A 40 -17.15 -1.60 12.92
CA THR A 40 -17.58 -2.68 12.02
C THR A 40 -16.59 -2.83 10.86
N LEU A 41 -16.23 -1.75 10.18
CA LEU A 41 -15.24 -1.78 9.08
C LEU A 41 -13.85 -2.23 9.58
N ARG A 42 -13.41 -1.75 10.75
CA ARG A 42 -12.15 -2.22 11.36
C ARG A 42 -12.15 -3.71 11.63
N ARG A 43 -13.26 -4.27 12.10
CA ARG A 43 -13.39 -5.71 12.33
C ARG A 43 -13.34 -6.50 11.03
N MET A 44 -14.09 -6.07 10.01
CA MET A 44 -14.11 -6.71 8.70
C MET A 44 -12.72 -6.76 8.05
N LEU A 45 -11.94 -5.70 8.19
CA LEU A 45 -10.61 -5.61 7.57
C LEU A 45 -9.50 -6.24 8.41
N LYS A 46 -9.68 -6.42 9.73
CA LYS A 46 -8.66 -6.97 10.63
C LYS A 46 -8.30 -8.42 10.30
N ASP A 47 -9.32 -9.22 9.96
CA ASP A 47 -9.18 -10.66 9.71
C ASP A 47 -9.14 -10.99 8.21
N SER A 48 -8.78 -10.00 7.39
CA SER A 48 -8.75 -10.08 5.93
C SER A 48 -7.33 -10.06 5.37
N GLU A 49 -7.21 -10.28 4.06
CA GLU A 49 -5.95 -10.20 3.31
C GLU A 49 -5.35 -8.78 3.26
N VAL A 50 -6.15 -7.76 3.62
CA VAL A 50 -5.72 -6.36 3.64
C VAL A 50 -5.59 -5.86 5.06
N THR A 51 -4.40 -5.41 5.43
CA THR A 51 -4.16 -4.73 6.71
C THR A 51 -3.97 -3.24 6.48
N PRO A 52 -5.05 -2.42 6.59
CA PRO A 52 -4.94 -0.98 6.42
C PRO A 52 -3.95 -0.37 7.40
N LEU A 53 -3.27 0.71 7.01
CA LEU A 53 -2.46 1.49 7.94
C LEU A 53 -3.32 2.07 9.06
N PHE A 54 -4.47 2.62 8.68
CA PHE A 54 -5.48 3.07 9.64
C PHE A 54 -6.85 3.17 8.99
N VAL A 55 -7.88 3.07 9.83
CA VAL A 55 -9.27 3.33 9.45
C VAL A 55 -9.79 4.41 10.37
N THR A 56 -10.28 5.51 9.82
CA THR A 56 -10.80 6.66 10.55
C THR A 56 -12.23 6.96 10.16
N GLY A 57 -13.00 7.49 11.10
CA GLY A 57 -14.38 7.92 10.85
C GLY A 57 -14.58 9.35 11.30
N ARG A 58 -15.39 10.10 10.58
CA ARG A 58 -15.78 11.46 10.95
C ARG A 58 -17.27 11.69 10.76
N THR A 59 -17.87 12.38 11.71
CA THR A 59 -19.17 13.04 11.52
C THR A 59 -18.89 14.46 11.08
N LYS A 60 -19.51 14.91 10.00
CA LYS A 60 -19.32 16.25 9.43
C LYS A 60 -19.50 17.32 10.53
N THR A 61 -18.70 18.39 10.49
CA THR A 61 -18.90 19.53 11.42
C THR A 61 -20.12 20.34 11.02
N VAL A 62 -20.67 21.13 11.95
CA VAL A 62 -21.81 21.99 11.66
C VAL A 62 -21.46 23.02 10.60
N GLU A 63 -20.27 23.61 10.69
CA GLU A 63 -19.75 24.56 9.71
C GLU A 63 -19.65 23.93 8.32
N SER A 64 -19.01 22.74 8.21
CA SER A 64 -18.89 22.04 6.92
C SER A 64 -20.23 21.58 6.36
N PHE A 65 -21.20 21.26 7.22
CA PHE A 65 -22.56 20.94 6.81
C PHE A 65 -23.24 22.19 6.24
N ARG A 66 -23.24 23.31 6.99
CA ARG A 66 -23.80 24.60 6.56
C ARG A 66 -23.19 25.04 5.23
N GLU A 67 -21.86 25.05 5.12
CA GLU A 67 -21.17 25.41 3.88
C GLU A 67 -21.62 24.56 2.69
N LYS A 68 -21.77 23.25 2.89
CA LYS A 68 -22.18 22.34 1.82
C LYS A 68 -23.61 22.55 1.37
N ILE A 69 -24.55 22.72 2.30
CA ILE A 69 -25.97 22.90 1.96
C ILE A 69 -26.30 24.31 1.47
N SER A 70 -25.40 25.29 1.70
CA SER A 70 -25.51 26.65 1.15
C SER A 70 -25.10 26.75 -0.32
N ARG A 71 -24.65 25.66 -0.95
CA ARG A 71 -24.27 25.65 -2.37
C ARG A 71 -25.53 25.78 -3.23
N ILE A 72 -25.45 26.70 -4.18
CA ILE A 72 -26.49 26.93 -5.19
C ILE A 72 -26.04 26.29 -6.51
N GLU A 73 -27.02 25.98 -7.34
CA GLU A 73 -26.86 25.59 -8.72
C GLU A 73 -27.81 26.39 -9.61
N ASP A 74 -27.51 26.41 -10.90
CA ASP A 74 -28.34 27.11 -11.88
C ASP A 74 -29.77 26.50 -11.90
N PRO A 75 -30.76 27.33 -12.04
CA PRO A 75 -32.16 26.88 -12.09
C PRO A 75 -32.37 25.95 -13.30
N LEU A 76 -33.32 25.01 -13.15
CA LEU A 76 -33.70 24.10 -14.23
C LEU A 76 -34.33 24.84 -15.43
N GLU A 77 -34.96 26.02 -15.20
CA GLU A 77 -35.47 26.87 -16.24
C GLU A 77 -34.54 28.08 -16.48
N PRO A 78 -34.21 28.39 -17.74
CA PRO A 78 -33.38 29.54 -18.05
C PRO A 78 -33.98 30.86 -17.52
N GLY A 79 -33.19 31.57 -16.68
CA GLY A 79 -33.61 32.86 -16.09
C GLY A 79 -34.42 32.75 -14.81
N GLY A 80 -34.60 31.56 -14.25
CA GLY A 80 -35.18 31.37 -12.93
C GLY A 80 -34.23 31.81 -11.80
N PRO A 81 -34.71 31.90 -10.53
CA PRO A 81 -33.83 32.17 -9.39
C PRO A 81 -32.95 30.98 -9.10
N PRO A 82 -31.75 31.20 -8.53
CA PRO A 82 -30.85 30.12 -8.12
C PRO A 82 -31.52 29.23 -7.07
N VAL A 83 -31.22 27.92 -7.10
CA VAL A 83 -31.80 26.94 -6.18
C VAL A 83 -30.70 26.30 -5.34
N LEU A 84 -31.05 25.82 -4.13
CA LEU A 84 -30.14 25.07 -3.33
C LEU A 84 -29.81 23.74 -4.02
N LYS A 85 -28.53 23.44 -4.12
CA LYS A 85 -28.04 22.13 -4.64
C LYS A 85 -28.52 20.95 -3.81
N PHE A 86 -28.81 21.15 -2.53
CA PHE A 86 -29.26 20.14 -1.58
C PHE A 86 -30.50 20.61 -0.83
N PRO A 87 -31.65 20.67 -1.48
CA PRO A 87 -32.91 21.15 -0.85
C PRO A 87 -33.37 20.21 0.28
N ASP A 88 -33.12 18.92 0.17
CA ASP A 88 -33.32 17.92 1.23
C ASP A 88 -31.98 17.25 1.58
N PRO A 89 -31.16 17.88 2.43
CA PRO A 89 -29.79 17.41 2.70
C PRO A 89 -29.76 16.06 3.44
N PHE A 90 -30.75 15.75 4.26
CA PHE A 90 -30.78 14.51 5.03
C PHE A 90 -31.06 13.27 4.16
N ARG A 91 -31.63 13.46 2.97
CA ARG A 91 -31.83 12.41 1.98
C ARG A 91 -30.74 12.34 0.93
N THR A 92 -30.13 13.48 0.61
CA THR A 92 -29.24 13.59 -0.55
C THR A 92 -27.76 13.56 -0.19
N LEU A 93 -27.37 13.93 1.04
CA LEU A 93 -25.99 13.90 1.49
C LEU A 93 -25.60 12.55 2.09
N ASN A 94 -24.65 11.89 1.46
CA ASN A 94 -24.09 10.62 1.95
C ASN A 94 -22.80 10.80 2.78
N ASP A 95 -22.30 12.04 2.93
CA ASP A 95 -21.04 12.35 3.60
C ASP A 95 -21.19 13.03 4.96
N MET A 96 -22.40 13.02 5.54
CA MET A 96 -22.61 13.42 6.93
C MET A 96 -21.89 12.46 7.90
N VAL A 97 -21.86 11.18 7.54
CA VAL A 97 -20.99 10.16 8.11
C VAL A 97 -20.01 9.73 7.03
N GLY A 98 -18.72 9.87 7.32
CA GLY A 98 -17.66 9.48 6.41
C GLY A 98 -16.65 8.56 7.10
N VAL A 99 -16.22 7.51 6.40
CA VAL A 99 -15.13 6.63 6.85
C VAL A 99 -14.02 6.66 5.81
N ARG A 100 -12.78 6.64 6.27
CA ARG A 100 -11.61 6.54 5.42
C ARG A 100 -10.82 5.28 5.78
N VAL A 101 -10.53 4.48 4.77
CA VAL A 101 -9.64 3.31 4.83
C VAL A 101 -8.36 3.69 4.12
N ILE A 102 -7.26 3.72 4.86
CA ILE A 102 -5.95 4.10 4.31
C ILE A 102 -5.08 2.86 4.21
N THR A 103 -4.72 2.52 2.98
CA THR A 103 -3.92 1.35 2.61
C THR A 103 -2.45 1.74 2.37
N LYS A 104 -1.60 0.74 2.18
CA LYS A 104 -0.17 0.93 1.88
C LYS A 104 0.07 1.04 0.38
N LEU A 105 -0.58 0.15 -0.39
CA LEU A 105 -0.35 -0.02 -1.82
C LEU A 105 -1.64 0.13 -2.63
N PRO A 106 -1.56 0.60 -3.89
CA PRO A 106 -2.74 0.77 -4.75
C PRO A 106 -3.57 -0.51 -4.94
N ALA A 107 -2.94 -1.67 -5.07
CA ALA A 107 -3.64 -2.96 -5.21
C ALA A 107 -4.54 -3.28 -4.00
N GLU A 108 -4.16 -2.85 -2.80
CA GLU A 108 -4.95 -3.06 -1.58
C GLU A 108 -6.28 -2.29 -1.60
N ASN A 109 -6.38 -1.18 -2.36
CA ASN A 109 -7.62 -0.41 -2.48
C ASN A 109 -8.75 -1.25 -3.08
N ALA A 110 -8.45 -1.98 -4.16
CA ALA A 110 -9.42 -2.86 -4.81
C ALA A 110 -9.81 -4.04 -3.91
N LEU A 111 -8.84 -4.64 -3.23
CA LEU A 111 -9.07 -5.73 -2.29
C LEU A 111 -9.95 -5.28 -1.11
N ALA A 112 -9.63 -4.15 -0.47
CA ALA A 112 -10.43 -3.59 0.63
C ALA A 112 -11.88 -3.31 0.19
N ALA A 113 -12.06 -2.70 -0.99
CA ALA A 113 -13.39 -2.45 -1.55
C ALA A 113 -14.17 -3.75 -1.78
N ASN A 114 -13.52 -4.79 -2.29
CA ASN A 114 -14.16 -6.08 -2.54
C ASN A 114 -14.54 -6.79 -1.24
N ILE A 115 -13.70 -6.74 -0.20
CA ILE A 115 -13.99 -7.29 1.12
C ILE A 115 -15.23 -6.61 1.69
N ILE A 116 -15.28 -5.28 1.68
CA ILE A 116 -16.43 -4.51 2.19
C ILE A 116 -17.71 -4.85 1.43
N LYS A 117 -17.64 -5.00 0.11
CA LYS A 117 -18.81 -5.31 -0.75
C LYS A 117 -19.31 -6.74 -0.61
N ARG A 118 -18.49 -7.69 -0.18
CA ARG A 118 -18.88 -9.09 0.03
C ARG A 118 -19.82 -9.26 1.22
N GLU A 119 -19.67 -8.45 2.26
CA GLU A 119 -20.46 -8.50 3.50
C GLU A 119 -21.84 -7.85 3.36
N ARG A 120 -22.64 -8.36 2.42
CA ARG A 120 -23.97 -7.80 2.05
C ARG A 120 -25.00 -7.82 3.18
N GLN A 121 -24.77 -8.60 4.21
CA GLN A 121 -25.66 -8.63 5.40
C GLN A 121 -25.39 -7.46 6.34
N VAL A 122 -24.22 -6.80 6.23
CA VAL A 122 -23.81 -5.67 7.06
C VAL A 122 -23.98 -4.36 6.30
N PHE A 123 -23.46 -4.31 5.08
CA PHE A 123 -23.54 -3.14 4.21
C PHE A 123 -23.99 -3.51 2.80
N ASP A 124 -24.91 -2.71 2.28
CA ASP A 124 -25.34 -2.78 0.89
C ASP A 124 -24.63 -1.67 0.09
N CYS A 125 -23.82 -2.05 -0.88
CA CYS A 125 -23.07 -1.09 -1.71
C CYS A 125 -23.95 -0.56 -2.82
N ARG A 126 -24.26 0.74 -2.81
CA ARG A 126 -25.10 1.44 -3.77
C ARG A 126 -24.34 2.28 -4.78
N GLY A 127 -23.09 2.54 -4.54
CA GLY A 127 -22.21 3.26 -5.46
C GLY A 127 -20.75 2.88 -5.24
N ASP A 128 -20.02 2.74 -6.32
CA ASP A 128 -18.59 2.45 -6.35
C ASP A 128 -17.97 3.29 -7.46
N ARG A 129 -17.21 4.30 -7.12
CA ARG A 129 -16.63 5.25 -8.06
C ARG A 129 -15.18 5.53 -7.68
N GLU A 130 -14.33 5.56 -8.67
CA GLU A 130 -13.02 6.15 -8.55
C GLU A 130 -13.12 7.65 -8.85
N LYS A 131 -12.51 8.47 -8.02
CA LYS A 131 -12.42 9.92 -8.20
C LYS A 131 -10.97 10.33 -8.27
N ASP A 132 -10.76 11.49 -8.89
CA ASP A 132 -9.46 12.15 -8.98
C ASP A 132 -8.39 11.31 -9.72
N ILE A 133 -8.84 10.39 -10.57
CA ILE A 133 -7.97 9.72 -11.53
C ILE A 133 -7.56 10.76 -12.55
N GLY A 134 -6.27 11.09 -12.63
CA GLY A 134 -5.78 11.92 -13.72
C GLY A 134 -6.19 11.32 -15.08
N SER A 135 -6.07 12.08 -16.14
CA SER A 135 -6.31 11.62 -17.49
C SER A 135 -5.03 11.72 -18.31
N ILE A 136 -4.57 10.61 -18.84
CA ILE A 136 -3.42 10.57 -19.76
C ILE A 136 -3.69 11.41 -21.01
N GLU A 137 -4.94 11.41 -21.49
CA GLU A 137 -5.37 12.17 -22.68
C GLU A 137 -5.30 13.69 -22.47
N SER A 138 -5.67 14.15 -21.27
CA SER A 138 -5.62 15.56 -20.90
C SER A 138 -4.28 15.98 -20.25
N GLY A 139 -3.36 15.04 -20.05
CA GLY A 139 -2.09 15.28 -19.37
C GLY A 139 -2.26 15.70 -17.90
N THR A 140 -3.39 15.33 -17.28
CA THR A 140 -3.66 15.63 -15.88
C THR A 140 -3.32 14.41 -15.01
N TYR A 141 -2.61 14.66 -13.94
CA TYR A 141 -2.37 13.70 -12.87
C TYR A 141 -3.28 14.03 -11.71
N GLY A 142 -3.90 13.01 -11.15
CA GLY A 142 -4.72 13.13 -9.96
C GLY A 142 -4.45 11.95 -9.05
N TYR A 143 -4.78 12.10 -7.77
CA TYR A 143 -4.59 11.00 -6.83
C TYR A 143 -5.88 10.24 -6.64
N SER A 144 -5.92 9.01 -7.15
CA SER A 144 -7.10 8.14 -7.13
C SER A 144 -7.59 7.88 -5.70
N SER A 145 -8.89 8.13 -5.51
CA SER A 145 -9.62 7.77 -4.30
C SER A 145 -10.87 6.98 -4.69
N ARG A 146 -11.02 5.77 -4.19
CA ARG A 146 -12.22 4.96 -4.42
C ARG A 146 -13.28 5.31 -3.39
N HIS A 147 -14.43 5.72 -3.85
CA HIS A 147 -15.56 6.15 -3.04
C HIS A 147 -16.68 5.12 -3.13
N LEU A 148 -16.99 4.48 -2.00
CA LEU A 148 -18.13 3.59 -1.87
C LEU A 148 -19.26 4.35 -1.17
N ILE A 149 -20.45 4.29 -1.73
CA ILE A 149 -21.67 4.68 -1.05
C ILE A 149 -22.28 3.41 -0.48
N LEU A 150 -22.24 3.30 0.82
CA LEU A 150 -22.69 2.13 1.57
C LEU A 150 -23.98 2.45 2.34
N ARG A 151 -24.84 1.46 2.42
CA ARG A 151 -26.07 1.54 3.21
C ARG A 151 -26.01 0.51 4.34
N THR A 152 -26.20 0.94 5.58
CA THR A 152 -26.31 0.02 6.72
C THR A 152 -27.59 -0.82 6.65
N ILE A 153 -27.54 -2.02 7.23
CA ILE A 153 -28.70 -2.94 7.28
C ILE A 153 -29.01 -3.22 8.73
N GLN A 154 -30.23 -2.87 9.17
CA GLN A 154 -30.76 -3.10 10.52
C GLN A 154 -29.81 -2.67 11.65
N ASN A 155 -29.10 -1.58 11.47
CA ASN A 155 -28.10 -1.08 12.41
C ASN A 155 -28.76 -0.37 13.61
N GLU A 156 -28.42 -0.77 14.84
CA GLU A 156 -29.05 -0.26 16.05
C GLU A 156 -28.72 1.23 16.31
N ALA A 157 -27.47 1.65 16.12
CA ALA A 157 -27.10 3.07 16.27
C ALA A 157 -27.83 3.96 15.25
N VAL A 158 -28.13 3.41 14.07
CA VAL A 158 -28.96 4.10 13.06
C VAL A 158 -30.42 4.16 13.48
N LYS A 159 -30.96 3.12 14.11
CA LYS A 159 -32.33 3.16 14.65
C LYS A 159 -32.48 4.24 15.72
N GLU A 160 -31.52 4.35 16.61
CA GLU A 160 -31.49 5.43 17.62
C GLU A 160 -31.43 6.81 16.96
N TYR A 161 -30.57 6.99 15.95
CA TYR A 161 -30.53 8.22 15.15
C TYR A 161 -31.87 8.54 14.50
N GLN A 162 -32.52 7.56 13.89
CA GLN A 162 -33.80 7.73 13.19
C GLN A 162 -34.92 8.12 14.16
N GLN A 163 -34.92 7.58 15.37
CA GLN A 163 -35.87 7.97 16.42
C GLN A 163 -35.68 9.42 16.90
N VAL A 164 -34.42 9.89 16.97
CA VAL A 164 -34.12 11.30 17.32
C VAL A 164 -34.49 12.23 16.17
N PHE A 165 -34.26 11.80 14.92
CA PHE A 165 -34.53 12.58 13.72
C PHE A 165 -36.04 12.74 13.45
N ASN A 166 -36.77 11.63 13.46
CA ASN A 166 -38.21 11.61 13.27
C ASN A 166 -38.85 10.43 14.05
N PRO A 167 -39.34 10.69 15.28
CA PRO A 167 -39.91 9.67 16.13
C PRO A 167 -41.19 9.02 15.59
N ASP A 168 -41.90 9.72 14.68
CA ASP A 168 -43.14 9.24 14.12
C ASP A 168 -42.98 8.20 13.01
N ILE A 169 -41.78 8.04 12.48
CA ILE A 169 -41.48 7.06 11.45
C ILE A 169 -40.77 5.85 12.08
N PRO A 170 -41.20 4.61 11.79
CA PRO A 170 -40.54 3.39 12.26
C PRO A 170 -39.08 3.33 11.84
N ALA A 171 -38.20 3.19 12.83
CA ALA A 171 -36.76 3.10 12.59
C ALA A 171 -36.39 1.73 11.98
N ASN A 172 -35.77 1.72 10.82
CA ASN A 172 -35.40 0.51 10.06
C ASN A 172 -33.89 0.19 10.09
N GLY A 173 -33.08 1.07 10.69
CA GLY A 173 -31.63 0.88 10.79
C GLY A 173 -30.87 1.05 9.45
N SER A 174 -31.49 1.70 8.46
CA SER A 174 -30.91 1.95 7.15
C SER A 174 -30.43 3.39 7.02
N TYR A 175 -29.12 3.56 6.73
CA TYR A 175 -28.50 4.86 6.57
C TYR A 175 -27.37 4.81 5.52
N PHE A 176 -27.32 5.82 4.66
CA PHE A 176 -26.28 5.94 3.65
C PHE A 176 -25.08 6.71 4.20
N PHE A 177 -23.88 6.19 3.94
CA PHE A 177 -22.65 6.85 4.30
C PHE A 177 -21.57 6.65 3.23
N GLU A 178 -20.57 7.52 3.23
CA GLU A 178 -19.44 7.45 2.30
C GLU A 178 -18.26 6.76 2.95
N CYS A 179 -17.71 5.74 2.27
CA CYS A 179 -16.43 5.11 2.61
C CYS A 179 -15.41 5.44 1.51
N GLN A 180 -14.35 6.16 1.87
CA GLN A 180 -13.25 6.51 1.00
C GLN A 180 -12.09 5.57 1.23
N ILE A 181 -11.59 4.93 0.17
CA ILE A 181 -10.44 4.03 0.21
C ILE A 181 -9.34 4.65 -0.64
N ARG A 182 -8.17 4.86 -0.05
CA ARG A 182 -7.02 5.46 -0.72
C ARG A 182 -5.72 5.03 -0.07
N THR A 183 -4.62 5.16 -0.81
CA THR A 183 -3.29 4.94 -0.24
C THR A 183 -2.89 6.05 0.71
N VAL A 184 -1.83 5.81 1.49
CA VAL A 184 -1.27 6.84 2.39
C VAL A 184 -0.75 8.04 1.62
N PHE A 185 -0.18 7.84 0.44
CA PHE A 185 0.33 8.93 -0.40
C PHE A 185 -0.82 9.75 -0.99
N ALA A 186 -1.85 9.08 -1.52
CA ALA A 186 -3.08 9.73 -1.97
C ALA A 186 -3.76 10.51 -0.85
N HIS A 187 -3.75 9.97 0.37
CA HIS A 187 -4.32 10.65 1.52
C HIS A 187 -3.53 11.91 1.87
N ALA A 188 -2.21 11.82 1.99
CA ALA A 188 -1.37 12.96 2.32
C ALA A 188 -1.47 14.07 1.27
N TRP A 189 -1.40 13.72 -0.01
CA TRP A 189 -1.55 14.68 -1.11
C TRP A 189 -2.90 15.39 -1.08
N SER A 190 -3.98 14.64 -0.92
CA SER A 190 -5.35 15.19 -0.89
C SER A 190 -5.62 16.09 0.32
N GLU A 191 -5.05 15.81 1.50
CA GLU A 191 -5.19 16.68 2.68
C GLU A 191 -4.41 18.00 2.46
N ILE A 192 -3.19 17.94 1.90
CA ILE A 192 -2.39 19.12 1.59
C ILE A 192 -3.07 19.98 0.50
N GLU A 193 -3.54 19.35 -0.59
CA GLU A 193 -4.28 20.06 -1.63
C GLU A 193 -5.53 20.75 -1.07
N HIS A 194 -6.29 20.03 -0.25
CA HIS A 194 -7.49 20.56 0.36
C HIS A 194 -7.19 21.77 1.27
N ASP A 195 -6.11 21.71 2.05
CA ASP A 195 -5.75 22.80 2.95
C ASP A 195 -5.26 24.04 2.17
N ILE A 196 -4.47 23.86 1.12
CA ILE A 196 -3.93 24.96 0.33
C ILE A 196 -4.97 25.51 -0.65
N ARG A 197 -5.72 24.64 -1.35
CA ARG A 197 -6.63 25.05 -2.43
C ARG A 197 -7.99 25.53 -1.93
N PHE A 198 -8.58 24.82 -0.96
CA PHE A 198 -9.97 25.04 -0.55
C PHE A 198 -10.12 25.86 0.73
N LYS A 199 -9.09 25.90 1.58
CA LYS A 199 -9.09 26.75 2.78
C LYS A 199 -8.36 28.07 2.59
N ALA A 200 -7.84 28.35 1.37
CA ALA A 200 -7.25 29.64 1.07
C ALA A 200 -8.28 30.76 1.28
N GLU A 201 -7.95 31.75 2.09
CA GLU A 201 -8.81 32.89 2.39
C GLU A 201 -9.12 33.71 1.11
N ASP A 202 -8.21 33.72 0.15
CA ASP A 202 -8.36 34.40 -1.13
C ASP A 202 -8.20 33.40 -2.31
N PRO A 203 -9.31 33.10 -3.03
CA PRO A 203 -9.25 32.25 -4.23
C PRO A 203 -8.32 32.78 -5.34
N ARG A 204 -8.04 34.10 -5.36
CA ARG A 204 -7.13 34.72 -6.34
C ARG A 204 -5.67 34.38 -6.08
N ALA A 205 -5.34 33.90 -4.88
CA ALA A 205 -3.99 33.39 -4.57
C ALA A 205 -3.67 32.09 -5.33
N TRP A 206 -4.69 31.38 -5.82
CA TRP A 206 -4.48 30.16 -6.61
C TRP A 206 -4.13 30.52 -8.06
N THR A 207 -2.93 30.20 -8.47
CA THR A 207 -2.41 30.51 -9.81
C THR A 207 -2.17 29.23 -10.63
N PRO A 208 -2.07 29.31 -11.97
CA PRO A 208 -1.69 28.18 -12.83
C PRO A 208 -0.37 27.51 -12.42
N HIS A 209 0.51 28.26 -11.75
CA HIS A 209 1.76 27.72 -11.20
C HIS A 209 1.48 26.66 -10.12
N PHE A 210 0.54 26.91 -9.21
CA PHE A 210 0.15 25.93 -8.19
C PHE A 210 -0.48 24.69 -8.80
N ASP A 211 -1.39 24.83 -9.78
CA ASP A 211 -1.96 23.68 -10.49
C ASP A 211 -0.87 22.79 -11.09
N ARG A 212 0.13 23.41 -11.74
CA ARG A 212 1.26 22.69 -12.31
C ARG A 212 2.11 21.99 -11.24
N GLN A 213 2.36 22.62 -10.11
CA GLN A 213 3.15 22.03 -9.02
C GLN A 213 2.39 20.86 -8.37
N PHE A 214 1.09 21.00 -8.13
CA PHE A 214 0.27 19.92 -7.59
C PHE A 214 0.19 18.74 -8.56
N THR A 215 0.04 18.98 -9.86
CA THR A 215 0.07 17.93 -10.89
C THR A 215 1.42 17.21 -10.92
N ALA A 216 2.53 17.95 -10.91
CA ALA A 216 3.86 17.36 -10.88
C ALA A 216 4.11 16.52 -9.62
N THR A 217 3.64 17.00 -8.46
CA THR A 217 3.76 16.27 -7.19
C THR A 217 2.93 14.98 -7.22
N ALA A 218 1.73 15.00 -7.79
CA ALA A 218 0.92 13.79 -7.97
C ALA A 218 1.66 12.74 -8.82
N ALA A 219 2.26 13.15 -9.94
CA ALA A 219 3.02 12.24 -10.81
C ALA A 219 4.25 11.64 -10.11
N MET A 220 4.96 12.44 -9.29
CA MET A 220 6.09 11.94 -8.50
C MET A 220 5.65 10.90 -7.46
N LEU A 221 4.55 11.15 -6.76
CA LEU A 221 4.02 10.24 -5.75
C LEU A 221 3.50 8.94 -6.38
N GLU A 222 2.87 8.99 -7.56
CA GLU A 222 2.48 7.81 -8.33
C GLU A 222 3.70 6.94 -8.70
N THR A 223 4.80 7.57 -9.11
CA THR A 223 6.07 6.88 -9.38
C THR A 223 6.62 6.21 -8.13
N VAL A 224 6.55 6.87 -6.98
CA VAL A 224 6.98 6.31 -5.69
C VAL A 224 6.10 5.13 -5.29
N GLU A 225 4.78 5.22 -5.46
CA GLU A 225 3.85 4.11 -5.19
C GLU A 225 4.14 2.89 -6.06
N SER A 226 4.38 3.10 -7.36
CA SER A 226 4.75 2.01 -8.27
C SER A 226 6.05 1.34 -7.84
N ALA A 227 7.07 2.13 -7.45
CA ALA A 227 8.32 1.57 -6.95
C ALA A 227 8.15 0.75 -5.66
N PHE A 228 7.27 1.17 -4.74
CA PHE A 228 6.96 0.38 -3.54
C PHE A 228 6.15 -0.88 -3.86
N ALA A 229 5.24 -0.82 -4.84
CA ALA A 229 4.51 -2.00 -5.30
C ALA A 229 5.48 -3.06 -5.88
N ASP A 230 6.40 -2.65 -6.75
CA ASP A 230 7.44 -3.52 -7.32
C ASP A 230 8.35 -4.12 -6.23
N LEU A 231 8.73 -3.31 -5.23
CA LEU A 231 9.54 -3.80 -4.10
C LEU A 231 8.77 -4.82 -3.26
N HIS A 232 7.48 -4.60 -3.03
CA HIS A 232 6.63 -5.53 -2.30
C HIS A 232 6.46 -6.85 -3.04
N GLU A 233 6.18 -6.82 -4.35
CA GLU A 233 6.07 -8.01 -5.18
C GLU A 233 7.36 -8.84 -5.14
N ARG A 234 8.52 -8.20 -5.32
CA ARG A 234 9.82 -8.87 -5.21
C ARG A 234 10.08 -9.44 -3.82
N TYR A 235 9.66 -8.73 -2.77
CA TYR A 235 9.80 -9.23 -1.41
C TYR A 235 8.96 -10.49 -1.19
N GLU A 236 7.71 -10.51 -1.66
CA GLU A 236 6.84 -11.70 -1.55
C GLU A 236 7.34 -12.87 -2.41
N GLU A 237 7.90 -12.60 -3.59
CA GLU A 237 8.58 -13.61 -4.39
C GLU A 237 9.75 -14.26 -3.61
N VAL A 238 10.62 -13.43 -3.04
CA VAL A 238 11.74 -13.90 -2.22
C VAL A 238 11.24 -14.69 -1.01
N ARG A 239 10.21 -14.17 -0.32
CA ARG A 239 9.61 -14.81 0.84
C ARG A 239 9.02 -16.17 0.50
N SER A 240 8.38 -16.31 -0.66
CA SER A 240 7.81 -17.58 -1.11
C SER A 240 8.87 -18.69 -1.21
N TYR A 241 10.12 -18.37 -1.50
CA TYR A 241 11.22 -19.36 -1.49
C TYR A 241 11.57 -19.85 -0.07
N TRP A 242 11.31 -19.04 0.96
CA TRP A 242 11.54 -19.40 2.35
C TRP A 242 10.37 -20.23 2.93
N ASP A 243 9.15 -19.96 2.48
CA ASP A 243 7.94 -20.63 2.97
C ASP A 243 7.70 -21.99 2.26
N MET A 244 8.38 -22.29 1.15
CA MET A 244 8.25 -23.56 0.40
C MET A 244 8.89 -24.78 1.06
N ASP A 245 9.42 -24.67 2.28
CA ASP A 245 10.08 -25.77 3.03
C ASP A 245 9.12 -26.66 3.84
N GLY A 246 7.81 -26.50 3.68
CA GLY A 246 6.80 -27.41 4.18
C GLY A 246 6.54 -28.57 3.20
N GLU A 247 6.97 -29.80 3.52
CA GLU A 247 6.60 -31.07 2.88
C GLU A 247 6.66 -31.10 1.34
N GLY A 248 7.86 -31.08 0.78
CA GLY A 248 8.09 -31.26 -0.65
C GLY A 248 9.21 -30.41 -1.21
N ALA A 249 10.28 -30.20 -0.45
CA ALA A 249 11.46 -29.45 -0.86
C ALA A 249 11.93 -29.87 -2.25
N ALA A 250 11.70 -29.03 -3.23
CA ALA A 250 12.14 -29.29 -4.61
C ALA A 250 13.68 -29.38 -4.61
N GLN A 251 14.19 -30.51 -5.09
CA GLN A 251 15.62 -30.79 -5.22
C GLN A 251 16.29 -29.65 -6.01
N LEU A 252 17.44 -29.16 -5.52
CA LEU A 252 18.23 -28.15 -6.20
C LEU A 252 18.78 -28.69 -7.54
N THR A 253 18.09 -28.40 -8.62
CA THR A 253 18.58 -28.58 -9.98
C THR A 253 19.37 -27.35 -10.44
N PRO A 254 20.24 -27.46 -11.48
CA PRO A 254 20.94 -26.31 -12.05
C PRO A 254 19.98 -25.17 -12.43
N ASN A 255 18.85 -25.48 -13.04
CA ASN A 255 17.83 -24.48 -13.41
C ASN A 255 17.22 -23.81 -12.16
N ARG A 256 16.92 -24.58 -11.11
CA ARG A 256 16.37 -24.03 -9.87
C ARG A 256 17.36 -23.11 -9.18
N ILE A 257 18.64 -23.48 -9.14
CA ILE A 257 19.71 -22.62 -8.60
C ILE A 257 19.79 -21.31 -9.36
N ARG A 258 19.74 -21.37 -10.69
CA ARG A 258 19.74 -20.19 -11.55
C ARG A 258 18.54 -19.27 -11.26
N ASP A 259 17.35 -19.83 -11.09
CA ASP A 259 16.13 -19.05 -10.90
C ASP A 259 16.13 -18.37 -9.50
N VAL A 260 16.52 -19.11 -8.45
CA VAL A 260 16.73 -18.55 -7.10
C VAL A 260 17.78 -17.44 -7.13
N TRP A 261 18.91 -17.69 -7.80
CA TRP A 261 19.97 -16.70 -7.93
C TRP A 261 19.50 -15.41 -8.60
N ARG A 262 18.77 -15.52 -9.71
CA ARG A 262 18.25 -14.38 -10.45
C ARG A 262 17.25 -13.56 -9.64
N THR A 263 16.47 -14.21 -8.81
CA THR A 263 15.50 -13.56 -7.93
C THR A 263 16.19 -12.83 -6.78
N LEU A 264 17.14 -13.48 -6.11
CA LEU A 264 17.82 -12.91 -4.93
C LEU A 264 18.89 -11.88 -5.29
N LEU A 265 19.57 -12.05 -6.41
CA LEU A 265 20.71 -11.24 -6.84
C LEU A 265 20.59 -10.74 -8.29
N PRO A 266 19.53 -9.97 -8.62
CA PRO A 266 19.27 -9.56 -9.98
C PRO A 266 20.33 -8.64 -10.60
N HIS A 267 21.18 -8.01 -9.76
CA HIS A 267 22.19 -7.03 -10.19
C HIS A 267 23.62 -7.57 -10.16
N VAL A 268 23.79 -8.85 -9.87
CA VAL A 268 25.14 -9.45 -9.97
C VAL A 268 25.47 -9.64 -11.44
N ASP A 269 26.57 -9.02 -11.92
CA ASP A 269 27.04 -9.15 -13.29
C ASP A 269 27.16 -10.62 -13.66
N ARG A 270 26.57 -10.98 -14.80
CA ARG A 270 26.53 -12.35 -15.29
C ARG A 270 27.58 -12.53 -16.36
N LYS A 271 28.38 -13.55 -16.19
CA LYS A 271 29.13 -14.08 -17.35
C LYS A 271 28.17 -14.80 -18.27
N VAL A 272 28.48 -14.77 -19.56
CA VAL A 272 27.68 -15.46 -20.59
C VAL A 272 27.66 -16.98 -20.36
N ASP A 273 28.70 -17.53 -19.74
CA ASP A 273 28.95 -18.96 -19.52
C ASP A 273 28.93 -19.33 -18.03
N ASP A 274 27.88 -18.94 -17.29
CA ASP A 274 27.69 -19.36 -15.89
C ASP A 274 27.48 -20.87 -15.83
N ASP A 275 28.33 -21.59 -15.10
CA ASP A 275 28.20 -23.03 -14.90
C ASP A 275 27.26 -23.36 -13.72
N TRP A 276 25.99 -23.43 -14.01
CA TRP A 276 24.96 -23.81 -13.05
C TRP A 276 25.01 -25.30 -12.68
N GLY A 277 25.57 -26.15 -13.53
CA GLY A 277 25.86 -27.56 -13.24
C GLY A 277 26.88 -27.68 -12.12
N TRP A 278 27.99 -26.93 -12.25
CA TRP A 278 29.00 -26.86 -11.23
C TRP A 278 28.50 -26.29 -9.89
N ALA A 279 27.66 -25.27 -9.94
CA ALA A 279 27.01 -24.74 -8.75
C ALA A 279 26.17 -25.81 -8.02
N ALA A 280 25.45 -26.65 -8.76
CA ALA A 280 24.67 -27.75 -8.20
C ALA A 280 25.58 -28.83 -7.57
N GLU A 281 26.68 -29.18 -8.24
CA GLU A 281 27.65 -30.13 -7.70
C GLU A 281 28.30 -29.64 -6.40
N LEU A 282 28.64 -28.35 -6.32
CA LEU A 282 29.15 -27.73 -5.10
C LEU A 282 28.17 -27.81 -3.94
N MET A 283 26.90 -27.53 -4.18
CA MET A 283 25.82 -27.65 -3.19
C MET A 283 25.63 -29.11 -2.76
N ALA A 284 25.59 -30.02 -3.69
CA ALA A 284 25.40 -31.45 -3.46
C ALA A 284 26.54 -32.05 -2.66
N ALA A 285 27.79 -31.64 -2.90
CA ALA A 285 28.98 -32.08 -2.14
C ALA A 285 28.89 -31.77 -0.63
N HIS A 286 28.13 -30.74 -0.26
CA HIS A 286 27.84 -30.40 1.13
C HIS A 286 26.52 -30.99 1.66
N GLY A 287 25.79 -31.79 0.88
CA GLY A 287 24.48 -32.29 1.23
C GLY A 287 23.41 -31.22 1.26
N LEU A 288 23.66 -30.08 0.60
CA LEU A 288 22.73 -28.95 0.50
C LEU A 288 21.87 -29.14 -0.74
N ASN A 289 20.66 -29.63 -0.55
CA ASN A 289 19.75 -30.02 -1.64
C ASN A 289 18.42 -29.25 -1.64
N GLN A 290 18.28 -28.25 -0.77
CA GLN A 290 17.07 -27.46 -0.60
C GLN A 290 17.25 -26.00 -0.99
N THR A 291 16.20 -25.38 -1.53
CA THR A 291 16.19 -23.96 -1.95
C THR A 291 16.53 -23.01 -0.80
N VAL A 292 16.00 -23.27 0.40
CA VAL A 292 16.26 -22.45 1.61
C VAL A 292 17.73 -22.43 1.98
N GLN A 293 18.42 -23.55 1.84
CA GLN A 293 19.83 -23.64 2.15
C GLN A 293 20.68 -22.78 1.20
N LEU A 294 20.33 -22.77 -0.09
CA LEU A 294 20.94 -21.87 -1.07
C LEU A 294 20.63 -20.40 -0.74
N ALA A 295 19.37 -20.07 -0.48
CA ALA A 295 18.96 -18.70 -0.13
C ALA A 295 19.69 -18.21 1.14
N GLY A 296 19.84 -19.07 2.14
CA GLY A 296 20.62 -18.77 3.36
C GLY A 296 22.09 -18.46 3.10
N LEU A 297 22.71 -19.08 2.08
CA LEU A 297 24.08 -18.74 1.66
C LEU A 297 24.14 -17.37 0.97
N LEU A 298 23.13 -17.00 0.19
CA LEU A 298 23.10 -15.81 -0.64
C LEU A 298 22.68 -14.53 0.11
N SER A 299 22.80 -14.49 1.44
CA SER A 299 22.48 -13.29 2.21
C SER A 299 23.43 -12.12 1.87
N ALA A 300 22.86 -10.91 1.72
CA ALA A 300 23.59 -9.71 1.32
C ALA A 300 24.76 -9.39 2.29
N GLN A 301 24.55 -9.62 3.59
CA GLN A 301 25.58 -9.43 4.61
C GLN A 301 26.77 -10.38 4.37
N ARG A 302 26.49 -11.68 4.15
CA ARG A 302 27.54 -12.68 3.92
C ARG A 302 28.30 -12.42 2.63
N ILE A 303 27.61 -12.07 1.55
CA ILE A 303 28.24 -11.70 0.27
C ILE A 303 29.19 -10.52 0.46
N THR A 304 28.76 -9.49 1.20
CA THR A 304 29.58 -8.31 1.48
C THR A 304 30.86 -8.68 2.28
N GLU A 305 30.73 -9.52 3.29
CA GLU A 305 31.89 -9.99 4.12
C GLU A 305 32.86 -10.79 3.27
N VAL A 306 32.38 -11.74 2.48
CA VAL A 306 33.22 -12.57 1.60
C VAL A 306 33.97 -11.72 0.57
N ARG A 307 33.29 -10.77 -0.04
CA ARG A 307 33.89 -9.85 -1.03
C ARG A 307 34.98 -9.00 -0.41
N LYS A 308 34.80 -8.50 0.82
CA LYS A 308 35.82 -7.75 1.56
C LYS A 308 37.01 -8.63 1.93
N ALA A 309 36.73 -9.84 2.42
CA ALA A 309 37.82 -10.77 2.85
C ALA A 309 38.70 -11.21 1.69
N LEU A 310 38.15 -11.38 0.50
CA LEU A 310 38.88 -11.85 -0.69
C LEU A 310 39.31 -10.70 -1.63
N ASP A 311 39.11 -9.44 -1.24
CA ASP A 311 39.46 -8.23 -2.01
C ASP A 311 39.01 -8.30 -3.46
N HIS A 312 37.71 -8.68 -3.66
CA HIS A 312 37.12 -8.75 -4.99
C HIS A 312 36.94 -7.38 -5.61
N ARG A 313 37.77 -7.01 -6.56
CA ARG A 313 37.68 -5.76 -7.33
C ARG A 313 36.45 -5.71 -8.22
N TYR A 314 35.99 -6.87 -8.70
CA TYR A 314 34.81 -7.04 -9.56
C TYR A 314 33.87 -8.06 -8.92
N SER A 315 32.58 -8.00 -9.28
CA SER A 315 31.63 -9.04 -8.86
C SER A 315 31.99 -10.37 -9.51
N PRO A 316 32.27 -11.43 -8.74
CA PRO A 316 32.52 -12.76 -9.30
C PRO A 316 31.24 -13.30 -9.93
N GLY A 317 31.38 -14.21 -10.92
CA GLY A 317 30.26 -14.97 -11.45
C GLY A 317 29.59 -15.84 -10.39
N PRO A 318 28.37 -16.33 -10.64
CA PRO A 318 27.59 -17.09 -9.68
C PRO A 318 28.30 -18.33 -9.13
N ASP A 319 28.92 -19.12 -10.00
CA ASP A 319 29.69 -20.31 -9.67
C ASP A 319 30.85 -19.99 -8.69
N ARG A 320 31.57 -18.92 -9.01
CA ARG A 320 32.70 -18.48 -8.18
C ARG A 320 32.25 -17.89 -6.84
N LEU A 321 31.21 -17.10 -6.83
CA LEU A 321 30.67 -16.51 -5.60
C LEU A 321 30.16 -17.62 -4.66
N LEU A 322 29.46 -18.62 -5.22
CA LEU A 322 28.97 -19.76 -4.43
C LEU A 322 30.12 -20.57 -3.83
N ASP A 323 31.18 -20.83 -4.62
CA ASP A 323 32.39 -21.51 -4.17
C ASP A 323 33.04 -20.73 -2.99
N ASP A 324 33.12 -19.42 -3.09
CA ASP A 324 33.69 -18.57 -2.03
C ASP A 324 32.79 -18.50 -0.78
N LEU A 325 31.46 -18.51 -0.95
CA LEU A 325 30.51 -18.57 0.16
C LEU A 325 30.56 -19.91 0.90
N LEU A 326 30.70 -21.02 0.18
CA LEU A 326 30.84 -22.33 0.76
C LEU A 326 32.20 -22.46 1.47
N LEU A 327 33.29 -21.93 0.89
CA LEU A 327 34.61 -21.86 1.53
C LEU A 327 34.56 -21.02 2.82
N TRP A 328 33.84 -19.88 2.78
CA TRP A 328 33.61 -19.07 3.97
C TRP A 328 32.90 -19.85 5.08
N GLN A 329 31.87 -20.62 4.73
CA GLN A 329 31.05 -21.31 5.71
C GLN A 329 31.70 -22.58 6.25
N TYR A 330 32.34 -23.36 5.38
CA TYR A 330 32.84 -24.72 5.72
C TYR A 330 34.35 -24.85 5.81
N GLY A 331 35.11 -23.83 5.43
CA GLY A 331 36.56 -23.81 5.54
C GLY A 331 37.24 -24.98 4.86
N THR A 332 38.13 -25.69 5.60
CA THR A 332 38.88 -26.86 5.09
C THR A 332 37.96 -27.97 4.60
N LYS A 333 36.79 -28.19 5.25
CA LYS A 333 35.82 -29.20 4.81
C LYS A 333 35.35 -28.97 3.36
N HIS A 334 35.21 -27.71 2.94
CA HIS A 334 34.86 -27.40 1.54
C HIS A 334 36.00 -27.83 0.58
N ILE A 335 37.22 -27.60 0.98
CA ILE A 335 38.41 -28.00 0.18
C ILE A 335 38.46 -29.52 0.02
N ASP A 336 38.28 -30.24 1.11
CA ASP A 336 38.34 -31.70 1.12
C ASP A 336 37.23 -32.34 0.30
N LEU A 337 36.00 -31.77 0.32
CA LEU A 337 34.90 -32.29 -0.44
C LEU A 337 34.93 -31.95 -1.95
N THR A 338 35.59 -30.84 -2.33
CA THR A 338 35.51 -30.34 -3.73
C THR A 338 36.84 -30.32 -4.47
N ALA A 339 37.93 -30.60 -3.78
CA ALA A 339 39.30 -30.61 -4.33
C ALA A 339 40.12 -31.76 -3.75
N GLU A 340 39.51 -32.96 -3.67
CA GLU A 340 40.23 -34.18 -3.30
C GLU A 340 41.26 -34.50 -4.36
N ALA A 341 42.52 -34.65 -3.97
CA ALA A 341 43.62 -35.03 -4.85
C ALA A 341 44.13 -36.41 -4.45
N PRO A 342 44.35 -37.34 -5.39
CA PRO A 342 45.20 -38.48 -5.14
C PRO A 342 46.59 -38.00 -4.76
N ASP A 343 47.20 -38.64 -3.77
CA ASP A 343 48.54 -38.33 -3.29
C ASP A 343 49.52 -38.21 -4.45
N ALA A 344 50.20 -37.06 -4.59
CA ALA A 344 51.35 -36.80 -5.47
C ALA A 344 51.14 -35.95 -6.76
N VAL A 345 49.99 -35.35 -7.04
CA VAL A 345 49.84 -34.44 -8.19
C VAL A 345 49.47 -33.03 -7.71
N PRO A 346 50.17 -31.95 -8.19
CA PRO A 346 49.76 -30.59 -7.92
C PRO A 346 48.29 -30.39 -8.32
N HIS A 347 47.45 -29.98 -7.35
CA HIS A 347 46.03 -29.76 -7.63
C HIS A 347 45.73 -28.25 -7.63
N PRO A 348 45.70 -27.57 -8.78
CA PRO A 348 45.60 -26.11 -8.89
C PRO A 348 44.39 -25.53 -8.14
N ARG A 349 43.28 -26.27 -8.10
CA ARG A 349 42.08 -25.87 -7.37
C ARG A 349 42.31 -25.89 -5.86
N ARG A 350 42.90 -26.95 -5.32
CA ARG A 350 43.21 -27.09 -3.88
C ARG A 350 44.10 -25.96 -3.38
N ASP A 351 45.16 -25.65 -4.12
CA ASP A 351 46.07 -24.56 -3.78
C ASP A 351 45.41 -23.19 -3.83
N SER A 352 44.49 -22.99 -4.81
CA SER A 352 43.72 -21.77 -4.92
C SER A 352 42.76 -21.61 -3.73
N LEU A 353 42.05 -22.67 -3.34
CA LEU A 353 41.14 -22.66 -2.19
C LEU A 353 41.86 -22.42 -0.87
N LEU A 354 43.05 -23.05 -0.66
CA LEU A 354 43.87 -22.83 0.53
C LEU A 354 44.36 -21.38 0.66
N ARG A 355 44.76 -20.76 -0.45
CA ARG A 355 45.14 -19.33 -0.45
C ARG A 355 43.94 -18.43 -0.07
N ARG A 356 42.78 -18.69 -0.62
CA ARG A 356 41.55 -17.94 -0.31
C ARG A 356 41.13 -18.15 1.16
N LEU A 357 41.19 -19.36 1.66
CA LEU A 357 40.90 -19.65 3.07
C LEU A 357 41.79 -18.86 4.01
N LYS A 358 43.08 -18.79 3.75
CA LYS A 358 44.02 -17.98 4.55
C LYS A 358 43.67 -16.49 4.52
N GLN A 359 43.19 -15.95 3.42
CA GLN A 359 42.70 -14.56 3.34
C GLN A 359 41.43 -14.35 4.20
N ILE A 360 40.48 -15.27 4.14
CA ILE A 360 39.28 -15.25 4.96
C ILE A 360 39.65 -15.30 6.46
N GLU A 361 40.55 -16.17 6.87
CA GLU A 361 40.98 -16.29 8.26
C GLU A 361 41.65 -15.01 8.78
N ARG A 362 42.56 -14.42 7.99
CA ARG A 362 43.18 -13.12 8.31
C ARG A 362 42.15 -12.02 8.48
N TYR A 363 41.16 -11.94 7.58
CA TYR A 363 40.11 -10.95 7.67
C TYR A 363 39.27 -11.13 8.95
N ARG A 364 38.92 -12.37 9.31
CA ARG A 364 38.18 -12.67 10.54
C ARG A 364 38.97 -12.31 11.80
N GLN A 365 40.27 -12.59 11.82
CA GLN A 365 41.18 -12.22 12.93
C GLN A 365 41.25 -10.70 13.10
N ALA A 366 41.43 -9.95 12.00
CA ALA A 366 41.50 -8.50 12.02
C ALA A 366 40.17 -7.81 12.44
N LYS A 367 39.05 -8.51 12.32
CA LYS A 367 37.74 -7.98 12.74
C LYS A 367 37.41 -8.30 14.21
N ALA A 368 38.07 -9.28 14.79
CA ALA A 368 37.90 -9.70 16.18
C ALA A 368 38.78 -8.91 17.17
N THR A 369 39.79 -8.19 16.66
CA THR A 369 40.64 -7.23 17.37
C THR A 369 40.13 -5.81 17.18
#